data_40eb09e812ec5209c4549e427fc3146c
#
_entry.id   40eb09e812ec5209c4549e427fc3146c
#
_cell.length_a   1.000
_cell.length_b   1.000
_cell.length_c   1.000
_cell.angle_alpha   90.00
_cell.angle_beta   90.00
_cell.angle_gamma   90.00
#
_symmetry.space_group_name_H-M   'P 1'
#
loop_
_entity.id
_entity.type
_entity.pdbx_description
1 polymer ?
#
loop_
_entity_poly.entity_id
_entity_poly.type
_entity_poly.pdbx_seq_one_letter_code
_entity_poly.pdbx_strand_id
1 'polypeptide(L)' 'MANTTPTTNSLENYFLPFTANKDFKKDPRLLDRGEGVYYWNHKGDQVIDASSGLFCVPLGHGRKEIAEAVHQQLLKLD' A
#
# COMPACT_ATOMS: atom_id res chain seq x y z
N MET A 1 -5.54 -12.49 9.30
CA MET A 1 -5.74 -11.10 9.50
C MET A 1 -7.12 -10.67 9.06
N ALA A 2 -7.69 -9.87 9.84
CA ALA A 2 -9.01 -9.44 9.54
C ALA A 2 -9.05 -8.72 8.22
N ASN A 3 -10.10 -8.87 7.55
CA ASN A 3 -10.32 -8.12 6.37
C ASN A 3 -10.48 -6.65 6.73
N THR A 4 -9.71 -5.87 6.10
CA THR A 4 -9.76 -4.47 6.34
C THR A 4 -10.47 -3.81 5.21
N THR A 5 -11.72 -3.95 5.15
CA THR A 5 -12.46 -3.27 4.12
C THR A 5 -12.39 -1.78 4.38
N PRO A 6 -11.59 -1.03 3.65
CA PRO A 6 -11.40 0.39 3.95
C PRO A 6 -12.68 1.21 3.77
N THR A 7 -13.64 0.63 3.09
CA THR A 7 -14.90 1.31 2.83
C THR A 7 -15.69 1.64 4.08
N THR A 8 -15.37 0.98 5.22
CA THR A 8 -16.03 1.28 6.48
C THR A 8 -15.45 2.49 7.18
N ASN A 9 -14.31 2.97 6.72
CA ASN A 9 -13.61 4.09 7.34
C ASN A 9 -13.90 5.37 6.58
N SER A 10 -14.21 6.43 7.32
CA SER A 10 -14.36 7.73 6.73
C SER A 10 -12.99 8.33 6.46
N LEU A 11 -12.83 8.91 5.28
CA LEU A 11 -11.64 9.67 4.94
C LEU A 11 -11.83 11.16 5.13
N GLU A 12 -12.92 11.55 5.80
CA GLU A 12 -13.32 12.94 5.91
C GLU A 12 -12.25 13.82 6.51
N ASN A 13 -11.58 13.31 7.53
CA ASN A 13 -10.55 14.05 8.26
C ASN A 13 -9.13 13.76 7.76
N TYR A 14 -9.00 13.00 6.67
CA TYR A 14 -7.70 12.62 6.16
C TYR A 14 -7.31 13.53 5.00
N PHE A 15 -6.12 14.09 5.05
CA PHE A 15 -5.60 14.96 4.00
C PHE A 15 -4.38 14.31 3.37
N LEU A 16 -4.43 14.13 2.05
CA LEU A 16 -3.33 13.56 1.29
C LEU A 16 -2.54 14.70 0.65
N PRO A 17 -1.22 14.73 0.84
CA PRO A 17 -0.39 15.74 0.18
C PRO A 17 -0.34 15.48 -1.33
N PHE A 18 -0.13 16.52 -2.10
CA PHE A 18 0.00 16.45 -3.56
C PHE A 18 -1.18 15.73 -4.23
N THR A 19 -2.37 15.91 -3.69
CA THR A 19 -3.55 15.19 -4.15
C THR A 19 -4.75 16.10 -4.17
N ALA A 20 -5.56 16.00 -5.23
CA ALA A 20 -6.86 16.66 -5.28
C ALA A 20 -7.80 15.90 -4.36
N ASN A 21 -7.81 16.25 -3.09
CA ASN A 21 -8.46 15.46 -2.05
C ASN A 21 -9.97 15.27 -2.29
N LYS A 22 -10.64 16.31 -2.76
CA LYS A 22 -12.07 16.21 -2.98
C LYS A 22 -12.41 15.17 -4.02
N ASP A 23 -11.66 15.15 -5.12
CA ASP A 23 -11.88 14.17 -6.18
C ASP A 23 -11.44 12.78 -5.76
N PHE A 24 -10.31 12.68 -5.05
CA PHE A 24 -9.80 11.40 -4.57
C PHE A 24 -10.82 10.72 -3.65
N LYS A 25 -11.43 11.48 -2.74
CA LYS A 25 -12.33 10.91 -1.74
C LYS A 25 -13.65 10.42 -2.32
N LYS A 26 -14.01 10.86 -3.54
CA LYS A 26 -15.20 10.36 -4.21
C LYS A 26 -15.04 8.90 -4.62
N ASP A 27 -13.84 8.52 -5.02
CA ASP A 27 -13.51 7.14 -5.43
C ASP A 27 -12.05 6.88 -5.06
N PRO A 28 -11.78 6.67 -3.78
CA PRO A 28 -10.40 6.55 -3.33
C PRO A 28 -9.74 5.29 -3.87
N ARG A 29 -8.51 5.46 -4.35
CA ARG A 29 -7.70 4.35 -4.80
C ARG A 29 -6.95 3.78 -3.61
N LEU A 30 -7.52 2.77 -3.00
CA LEU A 30 -6.98 2.15 -1.80
C LEU A 30 -6.36 0.81 -2.17
N LEU A 31 -5.10 0.64 -1.83
CA LEU A 31 -4.35 -0.56 -2.15
C LEU A 31 -4.35 -1.49 -0.95
N ASP A 32 -4.61 -2.77 -1.21
CA ASP A 32 -4.78 -3.77 -0.16
C ASP A 32 -3.53 -4.63 0.02
N ARG A 33 -2.87 -5.00 -1.07
CA ARG A 33 -1.66 -5.81 -1.00
C ARG A 33 -0.81 -5.58 -2.23
N GLY A 34 0.45 -6.02 -2.14
CA GLY A 34 1.38 -5.92 -3.25
C GLY A 34 2.27 -7.14 -3.33
N GLU A 35 2.64 -7.53 -4.53
CA GLU A 35 3.58 -8.62 -4.78
C GLU A 35 4.27 -8.39 -6.10
N GLY A 36 5.61 -8.39 -6.09
CA GLY A 36 6.37 -8.11 -7.30
C GLY A 36 6.08 -6.72 -7.81
N VAL A 37 5.61 -6.60 -9.02
CA VAL A 37 5.30 -5.32 -9.65
C VAL A 37 3.81 -4.99 -9.58
N TYR A 38 3.04 -5.77 -8.84
CA TYR A 38 1.60 -5.60 -8.81
C TYR A 38 1.10 -5.15 -7.46
N TYR A 39 0.07 -4.31 -7.50
CA TYR A 39 -0.79 -4.03 -6.38
C TYR A 39 -2.16 -4.64 -6.65
N TRP A 40 -2.91 -4.87 -5.59
CA TRP A 40 -4.34 -5.17 -5.68
C TRP A 40 -5.08 -4.14 -4.85
N ASN A 41 -6.11 -3.55 -5.45
CA ASN A 41 -6.89 -2.56 -4.73
C ASN A 41 -7.94 -3.24 -3.84
N HIS A 42 -8.67 -2.45 -3.09
CA HIS A 42 -9.66 -2.98 -2.15
C HIS A 42 -10.85 -3.65 -2.86
N LYS A 43 -10.97 -3.46 -4.17
CA LYS A 43 -12.00 -4.11 -4.98
C LYS A 43 -11.50 -5.42 -5.61
N GLY A 44 -10.24 -5.75 -5.39
CA GLY A 44 -9.64 -6.97 -5.94
C GLY A 44 -9.03 -6.82 -7.33
N ASP A 45 -9.01 -5.61 -7.88
CA ASP A 45 -8.42 -5.38 -9.19
C ASP A 45 -6.91 -5.32 -9.11
N GLN A 46 -6.24 -5.89 -10.10
CA GLN A 46 -4.79 -5.88 -10.20
C GLN A 46 -4.32 -4.62 -10.91
N VAL A 47 -3.32 -3.98 -10.34
CA VAL A 47 -2.74 -2.74 -10.88
C VAL A 47 -1.24 -2.89 -10.94
N ILE A 48 -0.63 -2.42 -12.02
CA ILE A 48 0.83 -2.44 -12.16
C ILE A 48 1.41 -1.22 -11.45
N ASP A 49 2.43 -1.48 -10.63
CA ASP A 49 3.18 -0.43 -9.97
C ASP A 49 4.38 -0.06 -10.84
N ALA A 50 4.20 0.92 -11.70
CA ALA A 50 5.23 1.32 -12.64
C ALA A 50 6.25 2.30 -12.05
N SER A 51 6.00 2.78 -10.83
CA SER A 51 6.86 3.79 -10.20
C SER A 51 7.55 3.28 -8.94
N SER A 52 7.52 1.97 -8.68
CA SER A 52 8.14 1.37 -7.49
C SER A 52 7.64 2.02 -6.21
N GLY A 53 6.34 2.25 -6.11
CA GLY A 53 5.74 2.90 -4.96
C GLY A 53 6.30 4.29 -4.72
N LEU A 54 6.53 5.03 -5.79
CA LEU A 54 7.20 6.33 -5.78
C LEU A 54 8.65 6.17 -5.34
N PHE A 55 9.36 5.27 -6.03
CA PHE A 55 10.80 5.03 -5.88
C PHE A 55 11.20 4.36 -4.56
N CYS A 56 10.25 3.75 -3.86
CA CYS A 56 10.53 3.17 -2.54
C CYS A 56 10.81 1.67 -2.58
N VAL A 57 10.29 0.96 -3.58
CA VAL A 57 10.38 -0.50 -3.63
C VAL A 57 10.89 -1.00 -4.98
N PRO A 58 12.11 -0.60 -5.40
CA PRO A 58 12.62 -0.96 -6.72
C PRO A 58 12.84 -2.46 -6.92
N LEU A 59 12.94 -3.23 -5.84
CA LEU A 59 13.12 -4.68 -5.93
C LEU A 59 11.79 -5.43 -5.99
N GLY A 60 10.67 -4.72 -5.92
CA GLY A 60 9.36 -5.33 -5.93
C GLY A 60 8.74 -5.43 -4.55
N HIS A 61 7.43 -5.59 -4.55
CA HIS A 61 6.67 -5.70 -3.31
C HIS A 61 6.72 -7.13 -2.76
N GLY A 62 6.62 -7.26 -1.45
CA GLY A 62 6.46 -8.56 -0.82
C GLY A 62 7.67 -9.48 -0.95
N ARG A 63 8.86 -8.93 -1.03
CA ARG A 63 10.07 -9.75 -1.11
C ARG A 63 10.32 -10.40 0.24
N LYS A 64 10.19 -11.70 0.29
CA LYS A 64 10.30 -12.45 1.54
C LYS A 64 11.66 -12.33 2.17
N GLU A 65 12.71 -12.34 1.37
CA GLU A 65 14.09 -12.20 1.86
C GLU A 65 14.29 -10.90 2.61
N ILE A 66 13.73 -9.81 2.07
CA ILE A 66 13.84 -8.50 2.67
C ILE A 66 13.00 -8.43 3.94
N ALA A 67 11.77 -8.95 3.88
CA ALA A 67 10.88 -8.96 5.03
C ALA A 67 11.50 -9.73 6.19
N GLU A 68 12.14 -10.86 5.90
CA GLU A 68 12.76 -11.66 6.94
C GLU A 68 13.97 -10.95 7.53
N ALA A 69 14.78 -10.30 6.70
CA ALA A 69 15.92 -9.54 7.19
C ALA A 69 15.48 -8.39 8.10
N VAL A 70 14.44 -7.69 7.71
CA VAL A 70 13.87 -6.60 8.52
C VAL A 70 13.36 -7.14 9.85
N HIS A 71 12.64 -8.27 9.79
CA HIS A 71 12.10 -8.90 11.00
C HIS A 71 13.21 -9.22 11.99
N GLN A 72 14.28 -9.85 11.53
CA GLN A 72 15.40 -10.21 12.39
C GLN A 72 16.09 -8.98 12.98
N GLN A 73 16.23 -7.94 12.18
CA GLN A 73 16.84 -6.71 12.67
C GLN A 73 15.98 -6.03 13.73
N LEU A 74 14.67 -6.01 13.53
CA LEU A 74 13.76 -5.40 14.50
C LEU A 74 13.78 -6.11 15.84
N LEU A 75 14.00 -7.43 15.84
CA LEU A 75 14.11 -8.20 17.08
C LEU A 75 15.41 -7.89 17.82
N LYS A 76 16.41 -7.38 17.14
CA LYS A 76 17.71 -7.07 17.73
C LYS A 76 17.79 -5.60 18.12
N LEU A 77 17.42 -4.72 17.21
CA LEU A 77 17.44 -3.27 17.42
C LEU A 77 16.56 -2.63 16.38
N ASP A 78 15.49 -2.01 16.82
CA ASP A 78 14.53 -1.31 15.95
C ASP A 78 15.03 0.06 15.51
#